data_f49e75aa1786a76fe347eb6d2712bae4
#
_entry.id   f49e75aa1786a76fe347eb6d2712bae4
#
_cell.length_a   1.000
_cell.length_b   1.000
_cell.length_c   1.000
_cell.angle_alpha   90.00
_cell.angle_beta   90.00
_cell.angle_gamma   90.00
#
_symmetry.space_group_name_H-M   'P 1'
#
loop_
_entity.id
_entity.type
_entity.pdbx_description
1 polymer ?
#
loop_
_entity_poly.entity_id
_entity_poly.type
_entity_poly.pdbx_seq_one_letter_code
_entity_poly.pdbx_strand_id
1 'polypeptide(L)'
;MNYGEKISYWYFRLNGFFPLVNFVVHRTEEIRYSTDIDLLAVRFPHVYEPVGGQPSDWDSKLMDHFDNDAIIGILCEVKTGNYDVSSLFKFETVKYALTRFGFKPELGKYADELKNSPMVTFFHNNQKYQIAKILVSNRQNQGEVRYIHLQLTYLEEFISDRIERYKRKKWQDRMFFPSNYLAAKIDQVHRR
;
A
#
# COMPACT_ATOMS: atom_id res chain seq x y z
N MET A 1 -13.73 4.62 -4.32
CA MET A 1 -12.41 4.25 -4.90
C MET A 1 -12.45 4.46 -6.41
N ASN A 2 -11.51 5.23 -6.92
CA ASN A 2 -11.24 5.33 -8.35
C ASN A 2 -10.50 4.08 -8.87
N TYR A 3 -10.17 4.03 -10.16
CA TYR A 3 -9.53 2.88 -10.77
C TYR A 3 -8.14 2.56 -10.16
N GLY A 4 -7.30 3.57 -10.01
CA GLY A 4 -5.96 3.39 -9.45
C GLY A 4 -5.99 2.93 -7.99
N GLU A 5 -6.90 3.48 -7.18
CA GLU A 5 -7.10 3.04 -5.80
C GLU A 5 -7.55 1.57 -5.71
N LYS A 6 -8.44 1.11 -6.63
CA LYS A 6 -8.87 -0.29 -6.68
C LYS A 6 -7.72 -1.24 -7.00
N ILE A 7 -6.87 -0.86 -7.97
CA ILE A 7 -5.67 -1.64 -8.31
C ILE A 7 -4.72 -1.70 -7.11
N SER A 8 -4.41 -0.54 -6.50
CA SER A 8 -3.54 -0.46 -5.33
C SER A 8 -4.08 -1.27 -4.15
N TYR A 9 -5.38 -1.20 -3.88
CA TYR A 9 -6.03 -2.01 -2.85
C TYR A 9 -5.78 -3.50 -3.07
N TRP A 10 -6.03 -4.02 -4.29
CA TRP A 10 -5.86 -5.44 -4.58
C TRP A 10 -4.39 -5.86 -4.62
N TYR A 11 -3.51 -4.98 -5.09
CA TYR A 11 -2.08 -5.21 -5.05
C TYR A 11 -1.58 -5.43 -3.62
N PHE A 12 -1.88 -4.51 -2.70
CA PHE A 12 -1.47 -4.67 -1.30
C PHE A 12 -2.14 -5.89 -0.65
N ARG A 13 -3.42 -6.12 -0.91
CA ARG A 13 -4.11 -7.29 -0.38
C ARG A 13 -3.48 -8.61 -0.85
N LEU A 14 -3.13 -8.71 -2.12
CA LEU A 14 -2.45 -9.89 -2.69
C LEU A 14 -1.01 -10.06 -2.16
N ASN A 15 -0.41 -9.02 -1.60
CA ASN A 15 0.87 -9.06 -0.90
C ASN A 15 0.73 -9.25 0.62
N GLY A 16 -0.43 -9.69 1.11
CA GLY A 16 -0.67 -10.05 2.51
C GLY A 16 -0.93 -8.87 3.44
N PHE A 17 -1.22 -7.68 2.89
CA PHE A 17 -1.59 -6.51 3.68
C PHE A 17 -3.10 -6.47 3.97
N PHE A 18 -3.45 -5.77 5.05
CA PHE A 18 -4.82 -5.36 5.39
C PHE A 18 -5.02 -3.89 5.02
N PRO A 19 -5.51 -3.59 3.80
CA PRO A 19 -5.66 -2.21 3.36
C PRO A 19 -6.95 -1.57 3.89
N LEU A 20 -6.84 -0.31 4.28
CA LEU A 20 -7.92 0.61 4.63
C LEU A 20 -7.93 1.74 3.60
N VAL A 21 -9.07 1.97 2.96
CA VAL A 21 -9.25 3.01 1.94
C VAL A 21 -9.89 4.27 2.50
N ASN A 22 -9.67 5.40 1.82
CA ASN A 22 -10.29 6.70 2.13
C ASN A 22 -10.07 7.12 3.59
N PHE A 23 -8.82 7.10 4.05
CA PHE A 23 -8.50 7.61 5.37
C PHE A 23 -8.55 9.13 5.39
N VAL A 24 -9.65 9.67 5.86
CA VAL A 24 -9.88 11.11 5.93
C VAL A 24 -9.29 11.67 7.23
N VAL A 25 -8.48 12.70 7.08
CA VAL A 25 -7.99 13.53 8.18
C VAL A 25 -8.94 14.71 8.34
N HIS A 26 -9.72 14.71 9.42
CA HIS A 26 -10.69 15.77 9.69
C HIS A 26 -10.01 17.07 10.11
N ARG A 27 -10.68 18.19 9.82
CA ARG A 27 -10.24 19.50 10.31
C ARG A 27 -10.28 19.52 11.83
N THR A 28 -9.22 20.07 12.42
CA THR A 28 -9.11 20.37 13.84
C THR A 28 -8.59 21.80 13.99
N GLU A 29 -8.39 22.28 15.22
CA GLU A 29 -7.74 23.58 15.46
C GLU A 29 -6.33 23.63 14.86
N GLU A 30 -5.62 22.50 14.84
CA GLU A 30 -4.27 22.37 14.27
C GLU A 30 -4.29 22.15 12.76
N ILE A 31 -5.33 21.48 12.22
CA ILE A 31 -5.46 21.15 10.79
C ILE A 31 -6.51 22.06 10.14
N ARG A 32 -6.05 23.03 9.36
CA ARG A 32 -6.90 24.02 8.71
C ARG A 32 -7.63 23.52 7.46
N TYR A 33 -7.28 22.35 6.93
CA TYR A 33 -7.88 21.74 5.74
C TYR A 33 -8.14 20.24 5.97
N SER A 34 -9.21 19.72 5.40
CA SER A 34 -9.37 18.28 5.30
C SER A 34 -8.48 17.74 4.20
N THR A 35 -7.85 16.62 4.47
CA THR A 35 -7.00 15.89 3.53
C THR A 35 -7.24 14.40 3.72
N ASP A 36 -6.83 13.60 2.77
CA ASP A 36 -6.94 12.15 2.83
C ASP A 36 -5.62 11.50 2.45
N ILE A 37 -5.49 10.26 2.85
CA ILE A 37 -4.55 9.30 2.28
C ILE A 37 -5.40 8.27 1.54
N ASP A 38 -5.08 8.04 0.28
CA ASP A 38 -5.86 7.17 -0.58
C ASP A 38 -5.95 5.75 -0.01
N LEU A 39 -4.83 5.26 0.56
CA LEU A 39 -4.76 3.95 1.20
C LEU A 39 -3.81 3.93 2.40
N LEU A 40 -4.25 3.32 3.50
CA LEU A 40 -3.38 2.81 4.57
C LEU A 40 -3.35 1.29 4.48
N ALA A 41 -2.20 0.65 4.74
CA ALA A 41 -2.16 -0.80 4.82
C ALA A 41 -1.22 -1.27 5.91
N VAL A 42 -1.54 -2.40 6.54
CA VAL A 42 -0.70 -3.04 7.55
C VAL A 42 -0.45 -4.49 7.14
N ARG A 43 0.79 -4.95 7.30
CA ARG A 43 1.15 -6.35 7.17
C ARG A 43 1.88 -6.81 8.41
N PHE A 44 1.44 -7.92 8.97
CA PHE A 44 2.12 -8.55 10.09
C PHE A 44 3.31 -9.39 9.61
N PRO A 45 4.30 -9.67 10.48
CA PRO A 45 5.37 -10.61 10.15
C PRO A 45 4.80 -12.02 9.95
N HIS A 46 5.51 -12.84 9.19
CA HIS A 46 5.20 -14.26 8.98
C HIS A 46 3.82 -14.54 8.35
N VAL A 47 3.25 -13.58 7.61
CA VAL A 47 2.00 -13.83 6.86
C VAL A 47 2.20 -14.97 5.89
N TYR A 48 1.28 -15.93 5.93
CA TYR A 48 1.29 -17.11 5.09
C TYR A 48 -0.13 -17.56 4.77
N GLU A 49 -0.37 -17.90 3.50
CA GLU A 49 -1.59 -18.57 3.06
C GLU A 49 -1.21 -19.76 2.16
N PRO A 50 -1.85 -20.94 2.32
CA PRO A 50 -1.51 -22.13 1.51
C PRO A 50 -1.64 -21.91 0.01
N VAL A 51 -2.53 -21.02 -0.41
CA VAL A 51 -2.77 -20.71 -1.83
C VAL A 51 -2.72 -19.19 -2.05
N GLY A 52 -1.72 -18.75 -2.79
CA GLY A 52 -1.57 -17.34 -3.17
C GLY A 52 -0.99 -16.44 -2.08
N GLY A 53 -0.43 -17.01 -1.02
CA GLY A 53 0.21 -16.29 0.07
C GLY A 53 1.48 -16.97 0.57
N GLN A 54 2.23 -17.60 -0.33
CA GLN A 54 3.54 -18.17 -0.05
C GLN A 54 4.66 -17.16 -0.33
N PRO A 55 5.88 -17.33 0.19
CA PRO A 55 7.00 -16.43 -0.07
C PRO A 55 7.25 -16.14 -1.55
N SER A 56 7.08 -17.15 -2.42
CA SER A 56 7.21 -17.00 -3.88
C SER A 56 6.06 -16.23 -4.53
N ASP A 57 5.02 -15.94 -3.80
CA ASP A 57 3.87 -15.17 -4.27
C ASP A 57 4.00 -13.68 -3.96
N TRP A 58 4.80 -13.32 -2.98
CA TRP A 58 4.99 -11.90 -2.64
C TRP A 58 5.82 -11.19 -3.72
N ASP A 59 5.44 -9.95 -4.00
CA ASP A 59 6.18 -9.13 -4.95
C ASP A 59 7.51 -8.67 -4.35
N SER A 60 8.61 -9.18 -4.88
CA SER A 60 9.96 -8.81 -4.43
C SER A 60 10.23 -7.32 -4.58
N LYS A 61 9.71 -6.68 -5.65
CA LYS A 61 9.88 -5.25 -5.86
C LYS A 61 9.29 -4.38 -4.74
N LEU A 62 8.29 -4.90 -4.04
CA LEU A 62 7.74 -4.27 -2.83
C LEU A 62 8.45 -4.79 -1.57
N MET A 63 8.54 -6.11 -1.44
CA MET A 63 8.93 -6.74 -0.18
C MET A 63 10.41 -6.63 0.13
N ASP A 64 11.30 -6.47 -0.87
CA ASP A 64 12.74 -6.29 -0.67
C ASP A 64 13.10 -4.96 0.03
N HIS A 65 12.12 -4.05 0.15
CA HIS A 65 12.28 -2.85 0.97
C HIS A 65 12.12 -3.09 2.48
N PHE A 66 11.58 -4.24 2.88
CA PHE A 66 11.16 -4.51 4.26
C PHE A 66 11.82 -5.73 4.85
N ASP A 67 11.94 -5.73 6.17
CA ASP A 67 12.39 -6.87 6.93
C ASP A 67 11.21 -7.83 7.22
N ASN A 68 11.45 -9.12 7.10
CA ASN A 68 10.42 -10.14 7.26
C ASN A 68 9.85 -10.27 8.68
N ASP A 69 10.58 -9.76 9.68
CA ASP A 69 10.20 -9.75 11.10
C ASP A 69 9.49 -8.47 11.54
N ALA A 70 9.35 -7.49 10.64
CA ALA A 70 8.73 -6.23 10.94
C ALA A 70 7.19 -6.27 10.77
N ILE A 71 6.50 -5.48 11.60
CA ILE A 71 5.16 -5.02 11.28
C ILE A 71 5.32 -3.86 10.28
N ILE A 72 4.76 -4.01 9.10
CA ILE A 72 4.89 -3.05 8.01
C ILE A 72 3.62 -2.20 7.93
N GLY A 73 3.79 -0.88 7.96
CA GLY A 73 2.73 0.09 7.69
C GLY A 73 2.98 0.83 6.39
N ILE A 74 1.96 1.00 5.58
CA ILE A 74 2.02 1.70 4.31
C ILE A 74 1.11 2.92 4.34
N LEU A 75 1.67 4.07 3.95
CA LEU A 75 0.98 5.30 3.60
C LEU A 75 1.01 5.40 2.08
N CYS A 76 -0.11 5.20 1.41
CA CYS A 76 -0.14 5.17 -0.05
C CYS A 76 -0.96 6.31 -0.64
N GLU A 77 -0.34 7.07 -1.54
CA GLU A 77 -0.97 8.04 -2.42
C GLU A 77 -1.09 7.44 -3.82
N VAL A 78 -2.24 7.65 -4.47
CA VAL A 78 -2.53 7.14 -5.81
C VAL A 78 -2.86 8.28 -6.75
N LYS A 79 -2.07 8.47 -7.79
CA LYS A 79 -2.22 9.58 -8.74
C LYS A 79 -2.29 9.06 -10.18
N THR A 80 -3.49 9.09 -10.75
CA THR A 80 -3.75 8.63 -12.13
C THR A 80 -3.66 9.74 -13.18
N GLY A 81 -3.67 11.01 -12.75
CA GLY A 81 -3.57 12.19 -13.60
C GLY A 81 -2.31 13.02 -13.32
N ASN A 82 -2.38 14.31 -13.67
CA ASN A 82 -1.34 15.26 -13.32
C ASN A 82 -1.40 15.57 -11.80
N TYR A 83 -0.24 15.60 -11.18
CA TYR A 83 -0.09 15.95 -9.77
C TYR A 83 1.18 16.74 -9.52
N ASP A 84 1.15 17.55 -8.48
CA ASP A 84 2.33 18.23 -7.96
C ASP A 84 2.97 17.38 -6.85
N VAL A 85 4.25 17.07 -7.01
CA VAL A 85 5.03 16.29 -6.04
C VAL A 85 5.06 16.96 -4.67
N SER A 86 5.03 18.31 -4.62
CA SER A 86 5.01 19.07 -3.35
C SER A 86 3.71 18.87 -2.55
N SER A 87 2.65 18.41 -3.19
CA SER A 87 1.35 18.15 -2.56
C SER A 87 1.26 16.77 -1.91
N LEU A 88 2.20 15.86 -2.22
CA LEU A 88 2.19 14.49 -1.73
C LEU A 88 2.66 14.42 -0.27
N PHE A 89 2.08 13.51 0.49
CA PHE A 89 2.50 13.16 1.85
C PHE A 89 2.72 14.39 2.76
N LYS A 90 1.73 15.28 2.79
CA LYS A 90 1.80 16.47 3.66
C LYS A 90 2.03 16.07 5.11
N PHE A 91 2.87 16.83 5.82
CA PHE A 91 3.32 16.52 7.16
C PHE A 91 2.17 16.19 8.13
N GLU A 92 1.17 17.04 8.21
CA GLU A 92 0.04 16.81 9.11
C GLU A 92 -0.76 15.56 8.74
N THR A 93 -0.91 15.28 7.44
CA THR A 93 -1.57 14.07 6.94
C THR A 93 -0.80 12.82 7.37
N VAL A 94 0.53 12.82 7.18
CA VAL A 94 1.41 11.72 7.60
C VAL A 94 1.35 11.53 9.11
N LYS A 95 1.49 12.61 9.89
CA LYS A 95 1.43 12.58 11.36
C LYS A 95 0.14 11.93 11.86
N TYR A 96 -1.01 12.33 11.30
CA TYR A 96 -2.30 11.75 11.70
C TYR A 96 -2.49 10.32 11.23
N ALA A 97 -2.00 9.96 10.06
CA ALA A 97 -2.04 8.60 9.58
C ALA A 97 -1.22 7.65 10.48
N LEU A 98 -0.09 8.11 11.01
CA LEU A 98 0.71 7.36 11.98
C LEU A 98 -0.08 7.01 13.24
N THR A 99 -1.03 7.85 13.68
CA THR A 99 -1.90 7.53 14.82
C THR A 99 -2.75 6.29 14.56
N ARG A 100 -3.14 6.06 13.30
CA ARG A 100 -3.94 4.90 12.91
C ARG A 100 -3.19 3.58 13.04
N PHE A 101 -1.87 3.63 12.94
CA PHE A 101 -1.01 2.47 13.20
C PHE A 101 -0.75 2.23 14.69
N GLY A 102 -1.34 3.03 15.57
CA GLY A 102 -1.25 2.85 17.03
C GLY A 102 -0.07 3.57 17.69
N PHE A 103 0.65 4.42 16.97
CA PHE A 103 1.79 5.14 17.52
C PHE A 103 1.35 6.46 18.16
N LYS A 104 1.38 6.53 19.49
CA LYS A 104 1.17 7.77 20.23
C LYS A 104 2.46 8.50 20.62
N PRO A 105 3.50 7.81 21.13
CA PRO A 105 4.75 8.49 21.45
C PRO A 105 5.52 8.85 20.18
N GLU A 106 6.14 10.02 20.17
CA GLU A 106 7.07 10.48 19.13
C GLU A 106 6.51 10.64 17.69
N LEU A 107 5.20 10.79 17.53
CA LEU A 107 4.57 10.95 16.21
C LEU A 107 5.20 12.07 15.38
N GLY A 108 5.53 13.20 15.99
CA GLY A 108 6.19 14.32 15.33
C GLY A 108 7.56 13.93 14.78
N LYS A 109 8.36 13.20 15.56
CA LYS A 109 9.68 12.72 15.16
C LYS A 109 9.61 11.82 13.93
N TYR A 110 8.74 10.78 13.95
CA TYR A 110 8.61 9.87 12.81
C TYR A 110 8.02 10.55 11.58
N ALA A 111 7.10 11.50 11.76
CA ALA A 111 6.59 12.29 10.65
C ALA A 111 7.68 13.20 10.06
N ASP A 112 8.56 13.77 10.89
CA ASP A 112 9.71 14.56 10.43
C ASP A 112 10.74 13.71 9.67
N GLU A 113 11.05 12.51 10.15
CA GLU A 113 11.92 11.57 9.44
C GLU A 113 11.35 11.20 8.07
N LEU A 114 10.03 10.93 8.01
CA LEU A 114 9.35 10.64 6.75
C LEU A 114 9.26 11.82 5.78
N LYS A 115 9.54 13.06 6.15
CA LYS A 115 9.63 14.16 5.17
C LYS A 115 10.68 13.89 4.09
N ASN A 116 11.84 13.39 4.51
CA ASN A 116 13.02 13.24 3.65
C ASN A 116 13.41 11.79 3.36
N SER A 117 12.73 10.83 3.98
CA SER A 117 12.96 9.40 3.82
C SER A 117 11.72 8.70 3.26
N PRO A 118 11.87 7.68 2.41
CA PRO A 118 10.74 6.86 1.98
C PRO A 118 10.18 6.00 3.10
N MET A 119 10.98 5.69 4.12
CA MET A 119 10.62 4.78 5.19
C MET A 119 11.29 5.17 6.51
N VAL A 120 10.64 4.83 7.62
CA VAL A 120 11.17 4.88 8.97
C VAL A 120 11.12 3.50 9.61
N THR A 121 12.17 3.13 10.34
CA THR A 121 12.25 1.89 11.13
C THR A 121 12.41 2.23 12.60
N PHE A 122 11.63 1.60 13.47
CA PHE A 122 11.74 1.79 14.91
C PHE A 122 11.29 0.55 15.69
N PHE A 123 11.58 0.53 16.99
CA PHE A 123 11.20 -0.54 17.90
C PHE A 123 10.24 -0.01 18.96
N HIS A 124 9.22 -0.78 19.24
CA HIS A 124 8.30 -0.54 20.35
C HIS A 124 7.94 -1.88 21.01
N ASN A 125 8.12 -1.99 22.32
CA ASN A 125 7.87 -3.23 23.07
C ASN A 125 8.54 -4.48 22.43
N ASN A 126 9.79 -4.36 22.05
CA ASN A 126 10.59 -5.39 21.36
C ASN A 126 10.07 -5.83 19.98
N GLN A 127 9.05 -5.15 19.46
CA GLN A 127 8.54 -5.37 18.10
C GLN A 127 9.13 -4.33 17.16
N LYS A 128 9.61 -4.78 16.02
CA LYS A 128 10.11 -3.95 14.93
C LYS A 128 8.95 -3.45 14.08
N TYR A 129 8.99 -2.18 13.73
CA TYR A 129 8.03 -1.54 12.84
C TYR A 129 8.76 -0.85 11.70
N GLN A 130 8.20 -0.95 10.51
CA GLN A 130 8.67 -0.23 9.32
C GLN A 130 7.47 0.45 8.68
N ILE A 131 7.51 1.78 8.60
CA ILE A 131 6.44 2.57 7.99
C ILE A 131 6.99 3.23 6.74
N ALA A 132 6.35 2.98 5.59
CA ALA A 132 6.79 3.50 4.31
C ALA A 132 5.73 4.36 3.63
N LYS A 133 6.21 5.36 2.88
CA LYS A 133 5.41 6.13 1.92
C LYS A 133 5.54 5.50 0.54
N ILE A 134 4.41 5.18 -0.07
CA ILE A 134 4.36 4.62 -1.42
C ILE A 134 3.50 5.52 -2.31
N LEU A 135 4.07 5.95 -3.43
CA LEU A 135 3.32 6.59 -4.51
C LEU A 135 3.02 5.56 -5.60
N VAL A 136 1.75 5.41 -5.93
CA VAL A 136 1.31 4.67 -7.11
C VAL A 136 0.89 5.67 -8.18
N SER A 137 1.50 5.63 -9.36
CA SER A 137 1.12 6.54 -10.44
C SER A 137 1.40 5.99 -11.84
N ASN A 138 0.84 6.66 -12.85
CA ASN A 138 1.12 6.36 -14.27
C ASN A 138 2.48 6.89 -14.75
N ARG A 139 3.11 7.79 -13.99
CA ARG A 139 4.39 8.39 -14.39
C ARG A 139 5.54 7.43 -14.13
N GLN A 140 6.61 7.57 -14.91
CA GLN A 140 7.87 6.90 -14.60
C GLN A 140 8.53 7.57 -13.38
N ASN A 141 9.26 6.76 -12.59
CA ASN A 141 10.06 7.30 -11.49
C ASN A 141 11.19 8.19 -12.06
N GLN A 142 11.27 9.41 -11.54
CA GLN A 142 12.28 10.39 -11.93
C GLN A 142 13.46 10.43 -10.94
N GLY A 143 13.71 9.34 -10.19
CA GLY A 143 14.78 9.29 -9.19
C GLY A 143 14.41 9.92 -7.84
N GLU A 144 13.14 10.13 -7.56
CA GLU A 144 12.68 10.61 -6.27
C GLU A 144 12.96 9.58 -5.17
N VAL A 145 13.60 10.03 -4.10
CA VAL A 145 14.04 9.18 -2.97
C VAL A 145 13.18 9.34 -1.71
N ARG A 146 12.24 10.27 -1.71
CA ARG A 146 11.37 10.56 -0.54
C ARG A 146 10.20 9.61 -0.37
N TYR A 147 9.94 8.76 -1.35
CA TYR A 147 8.90 7.72 -1.33
C TYR A 147 9.29 6.56 -2.25
N ILE A 148 8.75 5.38 -1.99
CA ILE A 148 8.84 4.25 -2.92
C ILE A 148 7.83 4.51 -4.03
N HIS A 149 8.25 4.44 -5.28
CA HIS A 149 7.38 4.65 -6.43
C HIS A 149 7.07 3.34 -7.14
N LEU A 150 5.79 3.06 -7.32
CA LEU A 150 5.28 1.92 -8.07
C LEU A 150 4.44 2.42 -9.25
N GLN A 151 4.69 1.89 -10.44
CA GLN A 151 3.88 2.21 -11.61
C GLN A 151 2.56 1.46 -11.58
N LEU A 152 1.48 2.14 -11.93
CA LEU A 152 0.14 1.55 -11.94
C LEU A 152 0.04 0.33 -12.88
N THR A 153 0.67 0.42 -14.06
CA THR A 153 0.74 -0.69 -15.03
C THR A 153 1.44 -1.91 -14.46
N TYR A 154 2.51 -1.71 -13.69
CA TYR A 154 3.20 -2.81 -13.01
C TYR A 154 2.30 -3.53 -11.99
N LEU A 155 1.50 -2.78 -11.22
CA LEU A 155 0.54 -3.36 -10.29
C LEU A 155 -0.52 -4.20 -11.01
N GLU A 156 -0.98 -3.72 -12.18
CA GLU A 156 -1.93 -4.45 -13.01
C GLU A 156 -1.35 -5.77 -13.54
N GLU A 157 -0.10 -5.73 -14.02
CA GLU A 157 0.63 -6.91 -14.46
C GLU A 157 0.77 -7.92 -13.33
N PHE A 158 1.24 -7.50 -12.16
CA PHE A 158 1.36 -8.35 -10.98
C PHE A 158 0.03 -9.02 -10.61
N ILE A 159 -1.08 -8.27 -10.61
CA ILE A 159 -2.41 -8.81 -10.30
C ILE A 159 -2.82 -9.84 -11.37
N SER A 160 -2.57 -9.55 -12.64
CA SER A 160 -2.90 -10.43 -13.76
C SER A 160 -2.11 -11.73 -13.69
N ASP A 161 -0.81 -11.66 -13.42
CA ASP A 161 0.07 -12.84 -13.27
C ASP A 161 -0.35 -13.69 -12.07
N ARG A 162 -0.74 -13.04 -10.96
CA ARG A 162 -1.26 -13.73 -9.79
C ARG A 162 -2.57 -14.46 -10.10
N ILE A 163 -3.48 -13.85 -10.85
CA ILE A 163 -4.73 -14.46 -11.30
C ILE A 163 -4.43 -15.66 -12.19
N GLU A 164 -3.54 -15.52 -13.19
CA GLU A 164 -3.19 -16.60 -14.10
C GLU A 164 -2.55 -17.79 -13.37
N ARG A 165 -1.59 -17.53 -12.47
CA ARG A 165 -0.90 -18.58 -11.69
C ARG A 165 -1.88 -19.46 -10.91
N TYR A 166 -2.94 -18.89 -10.36
CA TYR A 166 -3.92 -19.59 -9.53
C TYR A 166 -5.29 -19.77 -10.21
N LYS A 167 -5.36 -19.61 -11.50
CA LYS A 167 -6.58 -19.63 -12.32
C LYS A 167 -7.55 -20.77 -11.97
N ARG A 168 -7.04 -22.01 -11.89
CA ARG A 168 -7.87 -23.17 -11.60
C ARG A 168 -8.39 -23.21 -10.16
N LYS A 169 -7.55 -22.88 -9.19
CA LYS A 169 -7.90 -22.91 -7.75
C LYS A 169 -8.84 -21.77 -7.34
N LYS A 170 -8.59 -20.58 -7.87
CA LYS A 170 -9.35 -19.38 -7.51
C LYS A 170 -10.80 -19.44 -7.96
N TRP A 171 -11.07 -20.08 -9.09
CA TRP A 171 -12.42 -20.26 -9.57
C TRP A 171 -13.23 -21.23 -8.70
N GLN A 172 -12.63 -22.34 -8.28
CA GLN A 172 -13.28 -23.37 -7.47
C GLN A 172 -13.39 -23.00 -6.00
N ASP A 173 -12.37 -22.36 -5.44
CA ASP A 173 -12.23 -22.16 -3.99
C ASP A 173 -12.65 -20.76 -3.54
N ARG A 174 -13.19 -19.92 -4.42
CA ARG A 174 -13.64 -18.55 -4.13
C ARG A 174 -12.57 -17.70 -3.42
N MET A 175 -11.32 -17.84 -3.81
CA MET A 175 -10.20 -17.14 -3.19
C MET A 175 -10.25 -15.61 -3.30
N PHE A 176 -11.11 -15.07 -4.17
CA PHE A 176 -11.33 -13.64 -4.25
C PHE A 176 -12.69 -13.29 -3.69
N PHE A 177 -12.70 -12.25 -2.87
CA PHE A 177 -13.95 -11.64 -2.44
C PHE A 177 -14.73 -11.12 -3.64
N PRO A 178 -16.07 -11.07 -3.54
CA PRO A 178 -16.90 -10.49 -4.59
C PRO A 178 -16.42 -9.07 -4.90
N SER A 179 -15.87 -8.87 -6.07
CA SER A 179 -15.38 -7.59 -6.55
C SER A 179 -15.60 -7.52 -8.05
N ASN A 180 -16.38 -6.55 -8.50
CA ASN A 180 -16.58 -6.32 -9.92
C ASN A 180 -15.27 -6.09 -10.68
N TYR A 181 -14.28 -5.48 -10.03
CA TYR A 181 -12.95 -5.29 -10.61
C TYR A 181 -12.23 -6.62 -10.83
N LEU A 182 -12.17 -7.49 -9.81
CA LEU A 182 -11.51 -8.80 -9.94
C LEU A 182 -12.27 -9.72 -10.90
N ALA A 183 -13.58 -9.70 -10.89
CA ALA A 183 -14.39 -10.45 -11.86
C ALA A 183 -14.03 -10.04 -13.29
N ALA A 184 -13.98 -8.75 -13.59
CA ALA A 184 -13.58 -8.25 -14.90
C ALA A 184 -12.15 -8.63 -15.28
N LYS A 185 -11.20 -8.61 -14.33
CA LYS A 185 -9.81 -9.05 -14.56
C LYS A 185 -9.72 -10.56 -14.80
N ILE A 186 -10.45 -11.37 -14.05
CA ILE A 186 -10.53 -12.81 -14.25
C ILE A 186 -11.06 -13.11 -15.67
N ASP A 187 -12.12 -12.43 -16.09
CA ASP A 187 -12.69 -12.60 -17.43
C ASP A 187 -11.69 -12.21 -18.55
N GLN A 188 -10.89 -11.14 -18.35
CA GLN A 188 -9.86 -10.74 -19.30
C GLN A 188 -8.74 -11.78 -19.43
N VAL A 189 -8.31 -12.39 -18.30
CA VAL A 189 -7.26 -13.42 -18.29
C VAL A 189 -7.79 -14.72 -18.90
N HIS A 190 -9.06 -15.05 -18.70
CA HIS A 190 -9.65 -16.27 -19.29
C HIS A 190 -9.86 -16.19 -20.82
N ARG A 191 -9.94 -15.00 -21.38
CA ARG A 191 -10.12 -14.78 -22.82
C ARG A 191 -8.81 -14.75 -23.62
N ARG A 192 -7.68 -14.75 -22.94
CA ARG A 192 -6.34 -14.89 -23.52
C ARG A 192 -5.90 -16.35 -23.54
#